data_3f9f28ec269537246abe72b38dd3479b
#
_entry.id   3f9f28ec269537246abe72b38dd3479b
#
_cell.length_a   1.000
_cell.length_b   1.000
_cell.length_c   1.000
_cell.angle_alpha   90.00
_cell.angle_beta   90.00
_cell.angle_gamma   90.00
#
_symmetry.space_group_name_H-M   'P 1'
#
loop_
_entity.id
_entity.type
_entity.pdbx_description
1 polymer ?
#
loop_
_entity_poly.entity_id
_entity_poly.type
_entity_poly.pdbx_seq_one_letter_code
_entity_poly.pdbx_strand_id
1 'polypeptide(L)'
;VSSYGASQIAGTGKVDFLYNEVWGDEADFTDLYTILKANHQYGNQALKTVFAAYMNYEKGSGEFNMPGILLTDAVMFALGGSHLELGGDHMLCSEYFPNTRLQMSDALKTAVVRYYDFMTAYQNLLRDGGEEEKVTLVCTDASKNLNLNTWPPQKSAITSFARRVNGKQVVHLLNFLSANSLSWRDLNGTMPEPRLVTKVPLKLNVAGKVSKVWVATPDAHAGASQELAFEQKDGAITFT
;
A
#
# COMPACT_ATOMS: atom_id res chain seq x y z
N VAL A 1 11.84 12.43 11.27
CA VAL A 1 13.21 12.34 11.76
C VAL A 1 13.91 11.27 10.98
N SER A 2 14.80 11.66 10.09
CA SER A 2 15.61 10.69 9.40
C SER A 2 16.62 10.06 10.37
N SER A 3 16.65 8.79 10.43
CA SER A 3 17.64 7.83 10.87
C SER A 3 18.32 7.94 12.23
N TYR A 4 18.66 9.06 12.78
CA TYR A 4 19.38 9.12 14.06
C TYR A 4 18.47 9.60 15.21
N GLY A 5 18.31 8.74 16.22
CA GLY A 5 17.55 9.10 17.42
C GLY A 5 16.02 9.10 17.27
N ALA A 6 15.47 8.42 16.25
CA ALA A 6 14.02 8.35 16.04
C ALA A 6 13.27 7.82 17.28
N SER A 7 13.79 6.79 17.93
CA SER A 7 13.20 6.23 19.16
C SER A 7 13.20 7.22 20.31
N GLN A 8 14.33 7.94 20.52
CA GLN A 8 14.41 8.94 21.59
C GLN A 8 13.46 10.12 21.33
N ILE A 9 13.39 10.62 20.11
CA ILE A 9 12.53 11.74 19.75
C ILE A 9 11.06 11.33 19.82
N ALA A 10 10.71 10.16 19.29
CA ALA A 10 9.35 9.61 19.38
C ALA A 10 8.92 9.46 20.85
N GLY A 11 9.80 8.96 21.70
CA GLY A 11 9.56 8.78 23.13
C GLY A 11 9.33 10.09 23.92
N THR A 12 9.67 11.26 23.35
CA THR A 12 9.38 12.55 23.99
C THR A 12 7.90 12.92 23.99
N GLY A 13 7.10 12.34 23.11
CA GLY A 13 5.70 12.73 22.88
C GLY A 13 5.50 14.14 22.31
N LYS A 14 6.56 14.73 21.75
CA LYS A 14 6.55 16.12 21.22
C LYS A 14 6.55 16.20 19.70
N VAL A 15 6.31 15.10 19.02
CA VAL A 15 6.22 15.03 17.57
C VAL A 15 4.90 14.38 17.16
N ASP A 16 4.32 14.84 16.05
CA ASP A 16 3.02 14.38 15.57
C ASP A 16 3.17 13.23 14.56
N PHE A 17 4.32 13.15 13.87
CA PHE A 17 4.64 12.09 12.91
C PHE A 17 6.14 11.87 12.80
N LEU A 18 6.52 10.72 12.26
CA LEU A 18 7.90 10.39 11.93
C LEU A 18 8.11 10.47 10.42
N TYR A 19 9.06 11.29 10.02
CA TYR A 19 9.52 11.41 8.65
C TYR A 19 10.72 10.50 8.44
N ASN A 20 10.67 9.65 7.43
CA ASN A 20 11.74 8.75 7.07
C ASN A 20 12.18 8.99 5.63
N GLU A 21 13.40 9.46 5.46
CA GLU A 21 14.09 9.37 4.17
C GLU A 21 14.62 7.95 4.01
N VAL A 22 14.20 7.26 2.94
CA VAL A 22 14.59 5.88 2.71
C VAL A 22 15.67 5.84 1.63
N TRP A 23 16.90 5.60 2.08
CA TRP A 23 18.11 5.53 1.26
C TRP A 23 18.74 4.15 1.32
N GLY A 24 19.59 3.86 0.34
CA GLY A 24 20.50 2.74 0.42
C GLY A 24 19.83 1.38 0.34
N ASP A 25 20.07 0.57 1.34
CA ASP A 25 19.80 -0.86 1.32
C ASP A 25 18.32 -1.23 1.52
N GLU A 26 17.50 -0.32 2.05
CA GLU A 26 16.06 -0.56 2.24
C GLU A 26 15.30 -0.48 0.91
N ALA A 27 15.49 -1.47 0.05
CA ALA A 27 15.02 -1.46 -1.32
C ALA A 27 13.72 -2.24 -1.54
N ASP A 28 13.40 -3.20 -0.70
CA ASP A 28 12.25 -4.08 -0.88
C ASP A 28 10.99 -3.56 -0.17
N PHE A 29 9.81 -3.98 -0.62
CA PHE A 29 8.55 -3.64 0.04
C PHE A 29 8.50 -4.07 1.51
N THR A 30 9.22 -5.14 1.87
CA THR A 30 9.36 -5.60 3.26
C THR A 30 10.11 -4.64 4.15
N ASP A 31 11.01 -3.84 3.58
CA ASP A 31 11.76 -2.84 4.33
C ASP A 31 10.86 -1.68 4.75
N LEU A 32 9.96 -1.23 3.86
CA LEU A 32 8.93 -0.23 4.20
C LEU A 32 8.07 -0.69 5.38
N TYR A 33 7.67 -1.97 5.38
CA TYR A 33 6.93 -2.54 6.50
C TYR A 33 7.75 -2.56 7.79
N THR A 34 9.02 -2.91 7.73
CA THR A 34 9.92 -2.96 8.88
C THR A 34 10.10 -1.57 9.50
N ILE A 35 10.33 -0.55 8.67
CA ILE A 35 10.45 0.85 9.11
C ILE A 35 9.15 1.29 9.81
N LEU A 36 8.02 1.05 9.18
CA LEU A 36 6.72 1.45 9.70
C LEU A 36 6.42 0.78 11.03
N LYS A 37 6.71 -0.51 11.15
CA LYS A 37 6.53 -1.27 12.38
C LYS A 37 7.42 -0.76 13.51
N ALA A 38 8.68 -0.44 13.23
CA ALA A 38 9.59 0.17 14.19
C ALA A 38 9.07 1.54 14.67
N ASN A 39 8.57 2.38 13.74
CA ASN A 39 8.00 3.68 14.08
C ASN A 39 6.76 3.56 14.97
N HIS A 40 5.89 2.60 14.71
CA HIS A 40 4.74 2.32 15.56
C HIS A 40 5.15 1.93 16.97
N GLN A 41 6.18 1.09 17.11
CA GLN A 41 6.72 0.71 18.41
C GLN A 41 7.32 1.91 19.16
N TYR A 42 8.10 2.76 18.49
CA TYR A 42 8.71 3.94 19.11
C TYR A 42 7.67 4.97 19.59
N GLY A 43 6.59 5.12 18.85
CA GLY A 43 5.54 6.10 19.12
C GLY A 43 4.32 5.56 19.88
N ASN A 44 4.40 4.38 20.51
CA ASN A 44 3.27 3.72 21.15
C ASN A 44 2.04 3.63 20.23
N GLN A 45 2.25 3.36 18.96
CA GLN A 45 1.26 3.29 17.88
C GLN A 45 0.52 4.62 17.55
N ALA A 46 0.86 5.71 18.20
CA ALA A 46 0.21 7.00 17.99
C ALA A 46 0.80 7.78 16.81
N LEU A 47 2.12 7.64 16.58
CA LEU A 47 2.81 8.39 15.53
C LEU A 47 2.59 7.79 14.15
N LYS A 48 2.37 8.67 13.18
CA LYS A 48 2.21 8.30 11.77
C LYS A 48 3.56 8.34 11.05
N THR A 49 3.71 7.51 10.03
CA THR A 49 4.92 7.44 9.22
C THR A 49 4.70 8.14 7.90
N VAL A 50 5.61 9.06 7.57
CA VAL A 50 5.70 9.71 6.25
C VAL A 50 7.01 9.30 5.62
N PHE A 51 6.95 8.64 4.48
CA PHE A 51 8.13 8.23 3.72
C PHE A 51 8.49 9.30 2.69
N ALA A 52 9.75 9.74 2.72
CA ALA A 52 10.40 10.37 1.58
C ALA A 52 11.12 9.26 0.81
N ALA A 53 10.43 8.66 -0.13
CA ALA A 53 10.88 7.49 -0.86
C ALA A 53 11.25 7.89 -2.29
N TYR A 54 12.51 7.67 -2.65
CA TYR A 54 13.07 8.10 -3.93
C TYR A 54 12.94 6.98 -4.95
N MET A 55 12.17 7.22 -6.00
CA MET A 55 11.84 6.23 -7.02
C MET A 55 12.38 6.63 -8.40
N ASN A 56 12.60 5.65 -9.25
CA ASN A 56 13.03 5.81 -10.65
C ASN A 56 14.33 6.62 -10.83
N TYR A 57 15.20 6.71 -9.84
CA TYR A 57 16.30 7.65 -9.89
C TYR A 57 17.44 7.26 -10.85
N GLU A 58 17.50 6.00 -11.31
CA GLU A 58 18.39 5.55 -12.37
C GLU A 58 17.80 5.73 -13.78
N LYS A 59 16.52 6.06 -13.87
CA LYS A 59 15.88 6.38 -15.14
C LYS A 59 16.28 7.78 -15.60
N GLY A 60 17.23 7.89 -16.46
CA GLY A 60 17.92 9.12 -16.84
C GLY A 60 17.04 10.32 -17.24
N SER A 61 15.89 10.10 -17.93
CA SER A 61 14.97 11.16 -18.36
C SER A 61 13.61 10.62 -18.80
N GLY A 62 12.66 11.49 -19.05
CA GLY A 62 11.32 11.18 -19.52
C GLY A 62 10.26 11.23 -18.42
N GLU A 63 9.34 10.29 -18.40
CA GLU A 63 8.27 10.24 -17.41
C GLU A 63 8.54 9.23 -16.31
N PHE A 64 8.05 9.51 -15.11
CA PHE A 64 7.98 8.53 -14.02
C PHE A 64 7.15 7.33 -14.42
N ASN A 65 7.52 6.15 -13.93
CA ASN A 65 6.80 4.91 -14.21
C ASN A 65 5.55 4.79 -13.34
N MET A 66 4.40 5.14 -13.89
CA MET A 66 3.13 5.17 -13.16
C MET A 66 2.82 3.83 -12.44
N PRO A 67 2.94 2.65 -13.05
CA PRO A 67 2.65 1.40 -12.36
C PRO A 67 3.50 1.17 -11.10
N GLY A 68 4.78 1.50 -11.16
CA GLY A 68 5.69 1.37 -10.01
C GLY A 68 5.32 2.34 -8.89
N ILE A 69 5.04 3.59 -9.23
CA ILE A 69 4.63 4.64 -8.26
C ILE A 69 3.34 4.21 -7.55
N LEU A 70 2.28 3.89 -8.31
CA LEU A 70 0.98 3.55 -7.72
C LEU A 70 1.01 2.25 -6.90
N LEU A 71 1.79 1.26 -7.30
CA LEU A 71 1.97 0.05 -6.50
C LEU A 71 2.65 0.36 -5.16
N THR A 72 3.65 1.24 -5.18
CA THR A 72 4.37 1.65 -3.96
C THR A 72 3.46 2.44 -3.03
N ASP A 73 2.69 3.39 -3.55
CA ASP A 73 1.69 4.13 -2.77
C ASP A 73 0.63 3.19 -2.19
N ALA A 74 0.12 2.25 -2.98
CA ALA A 74 -0.86 1.26 -2.50
C ALA A 74 -0.30 0.43 -1.33
N VAL A 75 0.96 0.02 -1.41
CA VAL A 75 1.61 -0.72 -0.32
C VAL A 75 1.79 0.16 0.91
N MET A 76 2.33 1.38 0.76
CA MET A 76 2.51 2.31 1.87
C MET A 76 1.18 2.59 2.58
N PHE A 77 0.12 2.87 1.83
CA PHE A 77 -1.20 3.17 2.38
C PHE A 77 -1.83 1.97 3.09
N ALA A 78 -1.74 0.78 2.48
CA ALA A 78 -2.21 -0.46 3.11
C ALA A 78 -1.50 -0.75 4.43
N LEU A 79 -0.22 -0.44 4.52
CA LEU A 79 0.58 -0.59 5.74
C LEU A 79 0.34 0.54 6.77
N GLY A 80 -0.33 1.62 6.38
CA GLY A 80 -0.66 2.76 7.24
C GLY A 80 0.37 3.89 7.21
N GLY A 81 1.24 3.93 6.22
CA GLY A 81 2.16 5.02 5.93
C GLY A 81 1.59 6.02 4.93
N SER A 82 2.36 7.06 4.67
CA SER A 82 2.11 8.04 3.61
C SER A 82 3.40 8.26 2.82
N HIS A 83 3.30 8.55 1.54
CA HIS A 83 4.42 8.90 0.69
C HIS A 83 4.49 10.42 0.56
N LEU A 84 5.67 11.01 0.69
CA LEU A 84 5.85 12.44 0.44
C LEU A 84 6.04 12.66 -1.06
N GLU A 85 5.05 13.25 -1.67
CA GLU A 85 5.08 13.67 -3.06
C GLU A 85 5.48 15.16 -3.13
N LEU A 86 6.29 15.53 -4.10
CA LEU A 86 6.59 16.93 -4.36
C LEU A 86 5.56 17.54 -5.30
N GLY A 87 5.25 18.80 -5.07
CA GLY A 87 4.30 19.54 -5.90
C GLY A 87 4.79 19.74 -7.35
N GLY A 88 3.88 20.21 -8.20
CA GLY A 88 4.12 20.46 -9.61
C GLY A 88 4.24 19.16 -10.42
N ASP A 89 5.23 19.14 -11.31
CA ASP A 89 5.41 18.02 -12.24
C ASP A 89 6.49 17.04 -11.82
N HIS A 90 7.00 17.16 -10.61
CA HIS A 90 8.13 16.40 -10.12
C HIS A 90 7.79 15.62 -8.86
N MET A 91 8.45 14.48 -8.70
CA MET A 91 8.40 13.65 -7.50
C MET A 91 9.80 13.45 -6.92
N LEU A 92 9.88 12.90 -5.73
CA LEU A 92 11.17 12.49 -5.15
C LEU A 92 11.80 11.39 -6.01
N CYS A 93 12.88 11.72 -6.69
CA CYS A 93 13.55 10.83 -7.63
C CYS A 93 15.02 10.62 -7.29
N SER A 94 15.76 11.68 -7.12
CA SER A 94 17.19 11.63 -6.82
C SER A 94 17.49 12.41 -5.56
N GLU A 95 18.74 12.31 -5.10
CA GLU A 95 19.23 12.90 -3.85
C GLU A 95 18.88 14.38 -3.68
N TYR A 96 18.93 15.13 -4.80
CA TYR A 96 18.55 16.54 -4.81
C TYR A 96 17.34 16.72 -5.72
N PHE A 97 16.29 17.23 -5.18
CA PHE A 97 15.04 17.43 -5.86
C PHE A 97 14.69 18.92 -6.01
N PRO A 98 13.82 19.26 -6.96
CA PRO A 98 13.18 18.37 -7.92
C PRO A 98 14.16 17.88 -8.99
N ASN A 99 14.02 16.60 -9.41
CA ASN A 99 14.73 16.11 -10.58
C ASN A 99 14.00 16.58 -11.84
N THR A 100 14.58 17.54 -12.53
CA THR A 100 13.95 18.16 -13.71
C THR A 100 14.02 17.31 -14.98
N ARG A 101 14.70 16.18 -14.95
CA ARG A 101 14.82 15.26 -16.09
C ARG A 101 13.69 14.25 -16.18
N LEU A 102 13.01 13.96 -15.05
CA LEU A 102 11.83 13.13 -14.99
C LEU A 102 10.62 13.98 -14.65
N GLN A 103 9.52 13.74 -15.32
CA GLN A 103 8.27 14.46 -15.15
C GLN A 103 7.12 13.51 -14.90
N MET A 104 6.12 13.96 -14.18
CA MET A 104 4.86 13.23 -14.05
C MET A 104 4.03 13.44 -15.30
N SER A 105 3.58 12.34 -15.93
CA SER A 105 2.53 12.44 -16.95
C SER A 105 1.22 12.97 -16.34
N ASP A 106 0.34 13.52 -17.14
CA ASP A 106 -0.97 13.99 -16.67
C ASP A 106 -1.82 12.83 -16.10
N ALA A 107 -1.63 11.63 -16.65
CA ALA A 107 -2.25 10.42 -16.12
C ALA A 107 -1.76 10.10 -14.70
N LEU A 108 -0.46 10.18 -14.47
CA LEU A 108 0.12 9.95 -13.13
C LEU A 108 -0.33 11.02 -12.14
N LYS A 109 -0.31 12.31 -12.51
CA LYS A 109 -0.82 13.40 -11.66
C LYS A 109 -2.25 13.15 -11.21
N THR A 110 -3.12 12.78 -12.16
CA THR A 110 -4.52 12.46 -11.86
C THR A 110 -4.64 11.24 -10.95
N ALA A 111 -3.85 10.20 -11.19
CA ALA A 111 -3.88 8.99 -10.38
C ALA A 111 -3.38 9.23 -8.95
N VAL A 112 -2.30 9.97 -8.77
CA VAL A 112 -1.76 10.32 -7.44
C VAL A 112 -2.80 11.10 -6.63
N VAL A 113 -3.43 12.12 -7.20
CA VAL A 113 -4.52 12.85 -6.50
C VAL A 113 -5.62 11.87 -6.05
N ARG A 114 -6.07 10.99 -6.94
CA ARG A 114 -7.11 10.00 -6.63
C ARG A 114 -6.69 9.02 -5.51
N TYR A 115 -5.41 8.62 -5.48
CA TYR A 115 -4.86 7.75 -4.45
C TYR A 115 -4.83 8.45 -3.08
N TYR A 116 -4.43 9.72 -3.04
CA TYR A 116 -4.44 10.52 -1.81
C TYR A 116 -5.84 10.87 -1.33
N ASP A 117 -6.79 11.14 -2.25
CA ASP A 117 -8.20 11.29 -1.91
C ASP A 117 -8.76 10.01 -1.27
N PHE A 118 -8.42 8.85 -1.83
CA PHE A 118 -8.76 7.56 -1.28
C PHE A 118 -8.14 7.35 0.11
N MET A 119 -6.85 7.60 0.25
CA MET A 119 -6.15 7.49 1.53
C MET A 119 -6.77 8.40 2.59
N THR A 120 -7.14 9.61 2.23
CA THR A 120 -7.79 10.57 3.12
C THR A 120 -9.21 10.13 3.50
N ALA A 121 -10.00 9.68 2.53
CA ALA A 121 -11.38 9.22 2.77
C ALA A 121 -11.45 8.00 3.69
N TYR A 122 -10.46 7.11 3.60
CA TYR A 122 -10.39 5.88 4.40
C TYR A 122 -9.29 5.88 5.46
N GLN A 123 -8.75 7.04 5.84
CA GLN A 123 -7.63 7.12 6.79
C GLN A 123 -7.90 6.37 8.11
N ASN A 124 -9.14 6.35 8.58
CA ASN A 124 -9.56 5.66 9.79
C ASN A 124 -9.52 4.12 9.68
N LEU A 125 -9.41 3.58 8.48
CA LEU A 125 -9.25 2.16 8.21
C LEU A 125 -7.83 1.80 7.76
N LEU A 126 -7.12 2.76 7.17
CA LEU A 126 -5.78 2.59 6.61
C LEU A 126 -4.70 2.95 7.64
N ARG A 127 -4.76 4.16 8.19
CA ARG A 127 -3.68 4.79 8.94
C ARG A 127 -3.93 4.91 10.45
N ASP A 128 -5.16 5.14 10.85
CA ASP A 128 -5.47 5.61 12.20
C ASP A 128 -5.64 4.50 13.23
N GLY A 129 -4.93 3.41 13.09
CA GLY A 129 -4.85 2.38 14.10
C GLY A 129 -5.20 0.98 13.59
N GLY A 130 -5.57 0.12 14.54
CA GLY A 130 -5.87 -1.27 14.30
C GLY A 130 -4.67 -2.19 14.55
N GLU A 131 -5.00 -3.43 14.78
CA GLU A 131 -4.03 -4.50 15.00
C GLU A 131 -3.93 -5.40 13.77
N GLU A 132 -2.72 -5.83 13.46
CA GLU A 132 -2.51 -6.78 12.37
C GLU A 132 -3.24 -8.08 12.68
N GLU A 133 -3.90 -8.61 11.67
CA GLU A 133 -4.66 -9.85 11.74
C GLU A 133 -4.22 -10.81 10.64
N LYS A 134 -4.05 -12.07 10.99
CA LYS A 134 -3.80 -13.11 9.99
C LYS A 134 -5.14 -13.57 9.40
N VAL A 135 -5.21 -13.54 8.09
CA VAL A 135 -6.39 -14.00 7.34
C VAL A 135 -6.00 -15.11 6.38
N THR A 136 -6.93 -16.02 6.15
CA THR A 136 -6.82 -17.01 5.07
C THR A 136 -7.82 -16.64 3.98
N LEU A 137 -7.28 -16.28 2.84
CA LEU A 137 -8.05 -15.93 1.64
C LEU A 137 -7.67 -16.88 0.52
N VAL A 138 -8.67 -17.46 -0.13
CA VAL A 138 -8.47 -18.38 -1.26
C VAL A 138 -9.40 -18.04 -2.42
N CYS A 139 -8.92 -18.20 -3.65
CA CYS A 139 -9.76 -18.20 -4.84
C CYS A 139 -10.42 -19.58 -4.98
N THR A 140 -11.76 -19.60 -5.06
CA THR A 140 -12.51 -20.86 -5.15
C THR A 140 -12.69 -21.37 -6.59
N ASP A 141 -12.26 -20.59 -7.58
CA ASP A 141 -12.28 -20.97 -9.00
C ASP A 141 -10.85 -21.22 -9.50
N ALA A 142 -10.47 -22.47 -9.60
CA ALA A 142 -9.14 -22.89 -10.08
C ALA A 142 -8.84 -22.40 -11.52
N SER A 143 -9.87 -22.16 -12.35
CA SER A 143 -9.69 -21.68 -13.72
C SER A 143 -9.09 -20.26 -13.79
N LYS A 144 -9.19 -19.48 -12.72
CA LYS A 144 -8.58 -18.16 -12.61
C LYS A 144 -7.06 -18.20 -12.55
N ASN A 145 -6.50 -19.34 -12.15
CA ASN A 145 -5.05 -19.53 -12.01
C ASN A 145 -4.38 -18.39 -11.25
N LEU A 146 -4.93 -18.08 -10.07
CA LEU A 146 -4.46 -16.99 -9.21
C LEU A 146 -3.69 -17.54 -8.01
N ASN A 147 -2.50 -17.04 -7.84
CA ASN A 147 -1.73 -17.23 -6.61
C ASN A 147 -2.15 -16.13 -5.62
N LEU A 148 -2.70 -16.54 -4.48
CA LEU A 148 -3.00 -15.66 -3.35
C LEU A 148 -2.06 -16.01 -2.20
N ASN A 149 -1.37 -15.01 -1.67
CA ASN A 149 -0.53 -15.19 -0.48
C ASN A 149 -0.83 -14.10 0.56
N THR A 150 -0.38 -14.34 1.77
CA THR A 150 -0.35 -13.31 2.82
C THR A 150 1.00 -12.62 2.84
N TRP A 151 1.04 -11.39 3.35
CA TRP A 151 2.30 -10.65 3.52
C TRP A 151 3.42 -11.54 4.13
N PRO A 152 4.66 -11.52 3.66
CA PRO A 152 5.25 -10.57 2.70
C PRO A 152 4.86 -10.82 1.24
N PRO A 153 5.03 -9.79 0.35
CA PRO A 153 4.61 -9.90 -1.04
C PRO A 153 5.44 -10.92 -1.83
N GLN A 154 4.81 -11.46 -2.86
CA GLN A 154 5.44 -12.38 -3.81
C GLN A 154 5.15 -11.94 -5.24
N LYS A 155 6.14 -12.10 -6.13
CA LYS A 155 5.90 -11.91 -7.57
C LYS A 155 4.85 -12.90 -8.07
N SER A 156 4.10 -12.48 -9.07
CA SER A 156 3.03 -13.29 -9.68
C SER A 156 1.92 -13.71 -8.71
N ALA A 157 1.68 -12.91 -7.68
CA ALA A 157 0.63 -13.15 -6.69
C ALA A 157 -0.22 -11.92 -6.42
N ILE A 158 -1.39 -12.11 -5.84
CA ILE A 158 -2.12 -11.08 -5.10
C ILE A 158 -1.82 -11.30 -3.62
N THR A 159 -1.19 -10.33 -3.00
CA THR A 159 -0.80 -10.40 -1.59
C THR A 159 -1.86 -9.77 -0.71
N SER A 160 -2.31 -10.52 0.30
CA SER A 160 -3.21 -9.97 1.31
C SER A 160 -2.44 -9.47 2.53
N PHE A 161 -2.91 -8.34 3.07
CA PHE A 161 -2.51 -7.80 4.35
C PHE A 161 -3.78 -7.40 5.11
N ALA A 162 -3.90 -7.75 6.38
CA ALA A 162 -5.14 -7.50 7.10
C ALA A 162 -4.91 -6.87 8.47
N ARG A 163 -5.90 -6.06 8.87
CA ARG A 163 -6.00 -5.44 10.19
C ARG A 163 -7.42 -5.54 10.73
N ARG A 164 -7.51 -5.52 12.04
CA ARG A 164 -8.76 -5.30 12.76
C ARG A 164 -8.81 -3.87 13.27
N VAL A 165 -9.77 -3.11 12.76
CA VAL A 165 -9.92 -1.68 13.08
C VAL A 165 -11.33 -1.41 13.55
N ASN A 166 -11.51 -0.98 14.80
CA ASN A 166 -12.83 -0.63 15.36
C ASN A 166 -13.92 -1.70 15.10
N GLY A 167 -13.57 -2.97 15.34
CA GLY A 167 -14.46 -4.10 15.13
C GLY A 167 -14.66 -4.54 13.67
N LYS A 168 -14.05 -3.85 12.71
CA LYS A 168 -14.04 -4.23 11.29
C LYS A 168 -12.78 -5.01 10.95
N GLN A 169 -12.92 -6.03 10.13
CA GLN A 169 -11.80 -6.69 9.47
C GLN A 169 -11.54 -5.98 8.14
N VAL A 170 -10.37 -5.39 8.01
CA VAL A 170 -9.93 -4.68 6.78
C VAL A 170 -8.87 -5.55 6.11
N VAL A 171 -9.14 -5.97 4.89
CA VAL A 171 -8.25 -6.84 4.11
C VAL A 171 -7.82 -6.09 2.86
N HIS A 172 -6.53 -5.80 2.76
CA HIS A 172 -5.91 -5.22 1.58
C HIS A 172 -5.52 -6.32 0.61
N LEU A 173 -5.80 -6.11 -0.67
CA LEU A 173 -5.38 -6.98 -1.76
C LEU A 173 -4.44 -6.19 -2.67
N LEU A 174 -3.16 -6.51 -2.59
CA LEU A 174 -2.09 -5.84 -3.33
C LEU A 174 -1.72 -6.69 -4.55
N ASN A 175 -1.86 -6.11 -5.74
CA ASN A 175 -1.72 -6.84 -7.01
C ASN A 175 -0.28 -6.87 -7.53
N PHE A 176 0.45 -7.93 -7.23
CA PHE A 176 1.80 -8.20 -7.74
C PHE A 176 1.83 -9.18 -8.92
N LEU A 177 0.68 -9.43 -9.60
CA LEU A 177 0.60 -10.46 -10.65
C LEU A 177 1.55 -10.24 -11.81
N SER A 178 1.82 -9.00 -12.18
CA SER A 178 2.77 -8.67 -13.24
C SER A 178 4.12 -8.15 -12.71
N ALA A 179 4.28 -8.04 -11.40
CA ALA A 179 5.48 -7.43 -10.84
C ALA A 179 6.75 -8.19 -11.26
N ASN A 180 7.67 -7.49 -11.89
CA ASN A 180 8.97 -8.02 -12.31
C ASN A 180 9.99 -7.99 -11.18
N SER A 181 9.76 -7.17 -10.16
CA SER A 181 10.60 -6.97 -8.98
C SER A 181 9.75 -6.83 -7.73
N LEU A 182 10.34 -7.04 -6.55
CA LEU A 182 9.78 -6.66 -5.26
C LEU A 182 10.47 -5.42 -4.66
N SER A 183 11.31 -4.76 -5.45
CA SER A 183 11.88 -3.47 -5.09
C SER A 183 10.86 -2.36 -5.32
N TRP A 184 10.52 -1.64 -4.24
CA TRP A 184 9.61 -0.51 -4.30
C TRP A 184 10.19 0.68 -5.07
N ARG A 185 11.53 0.77 -5.15
CA ARG A 185 12.21 1.89 -5.84
C ARG A 185 11.98 1.94 -7.33
N ASP A 186 11.74 0.79 -7.97
CA ASP A 186 11.63 0.69 -9.43
C ASP A 186 12.69 1.55 -10.14
N LEU A 187 13.97 1.36 -9.77
CA LEU A 187 15.08 2.27 -10.09
C LEU A 187 15.12 2.75 -11.55
N ASN A 188 14.87 1.84 -12.47
CA ASN A 188 14.89 2.12 -13.91
C ASN A 188 13.51 2.43 -14.49
N GLY A 189 12.46 2.47 -13.67
CA GLY A 189 11.09 2.72 -14.10
C GLY A 189 10.58 1.63 -15.05
N THR A 190 10.68 0.38 -14.65
CA THR A 190 10.34 -0.80 -15.50
C THR A 190 9.24 -1.68 -14.94
N MET A 191 8.64 -1.32 -13.80
CA MET A 191 7.49 -2.05 -13.26
C MET A 191 6.37 -2.07 -14.29
N PRO A 192 5.89 -3.24 -14.72
CA PRO A 192 4.84 -3.33 -15.74
C PRO A 192 3.47 -3.02 -15.16
N GLU A 193 2.53 -2.69 -16.06
CA GLU A 193 1.12 -2.59 -15.71
C GLU A 193 0.61 -3.87 -15.02
N PRO A 194 -0.18 -3.75 -13.95
CA PRO A 194 -0.71 -4.91 -13.27
C PRO A 194 -1.72 -5.65 -14.16
N ARG A 195 -1.61 -6.98 -14.18
CA ARG A 195 -2.62 -7.82 -14.81
C ARG A 195 -3.95 -7.68 -14.06
N LEU A 196 -4.97 -7.18 -14.75
CA LEU A 196 -6.31 -7.10 -14.19
C LEU A 196 -6.98 -8.47 -14.18
N VAL A 197 -7.67 -8.77 -13.11
CA VAL A 197 -8.52 -9.95 -12.97
C VAL A 197 -9.90 -9.53 -12.52
N THR A 198 -10.92 -10.16 -13.09
CA THR A 198 -12.32 -9.80 -12.82
C THR A 198 -13.13 -11.03 -12.43
N LYS A 199 -14.21 -10.81 -11.70
CA LYS A 199 -15.12 -11.88 -11.27
C LYS A 199 -14.37 -13.01 -10.58
N VAL A 200 -13.59 -12.65 -9.56
CA VAL A 200 -12.80 -13.60 -8.78
C VAL A 200 -13.59 -14.02 -7.56
N PRO A 201 -14.09 -15.27 -7.50
CA PRO A 201 -14.76 -15.75 -6.32
C PRO A 201 -13.75 -16.04 -5.22
N LEU A 202 -13.89 -15.35 -4.11
CA LEU A 202 -13.00 -15.41 -2.96
C LEU A 202 -13.72 -16.01 -1.76
N LYS A 203 -12.98 -16.83 -1.00
CA LYS A 203 -13.40 -17.34 0.30
C LYS A 203 -12.45 -16.79 1.36
N LEU A 204 -13.00 -16.13 2.38
CA LEU A 204 -12.29 -15.55 3.50
C LEU A 204 -12.76 -16.17 4.80
N ASN A 205 -11.84 -16.69 5.62
CA ASN A 205 -12.17 -17.16 6.96
C ASN A 205 -12.45 -15.97 7.89
N VAL A 206 -13.53 -16.07 8.67
CA VAL A 206 -14.00 -15.02 9.57
C VAL A 206 -14.34 -15.58 10.94
N ALA A 207 -14.06 -14.80 11.99
CA ALA A 207 -14.35 -15.16 13.37
C ALA A 207 -15.69 -14.53 13.81
N GLY A 208 -16.82 -15.13 13.46
CA GLY A 208 -18.13 -14.65 13.90
C GLY A 208 -19.06 -14.26 12.77
N LYS A 209 -20.20 -13.66 13.11
CA LYS A 209 -21.21 -13.27 12.14
C LYS A 209 -20.80 -11.98 11.43
N VAL A 210 -20.79 -12.03 10.12
CA VAL A 210 -20.56 -10.87 9.24
C VAL A 210 -21.91 -10.25 8.87
N SER A 211 -22.03 -8.94 9.03
CA SER A 211 -23.27 -8.21 8.68
C SER A 211 -23.20 -7.61 7.28
N LYS A 212 -22.02 -7.17 6.85
CA LYS A 212 -21.80 -6.51 5.55
C LYS A 212 -20.38 -6.73 5.07
N VAL A 213 -20.23 -6.75 3.75
CA VAL A 213 -18.94 -6.77 3.06
C VAL A 213 -18.90 -5.61 2.08
N TRP A 214 -17.82 -4.85 2.07
CA TRP A 214 -17.59 -3.76 1.11
C TRP A 214 -16.23 -3.91 0.45
N VAL A 215 -16.13 -3.44 -0.76
CA VAL A 215 -14.88 -3.24 -1.48
C VAL A 215 -14.71 -1.77 -1.84
N ALA A 216 -13.50 -1.27 -1.77
CA ALA A 216 -13.12 0.03 -2.28
C ALA A 216 -11.72 -0.05 -2.90
N THR A 217 -11.48 0.70 -3.96
CA THR A 217 -10.18 0.80 -4.62
C THR A 217 -10.01 2.21 -5.19
N PRO A 218 -8.80 2.78 -5.15
CA PRO A 218 -8.55 4.06 -5.81
C PRO A 218 -8.63 3.97 -7.34
N ASP A 219 -8.58 2.76 -7.91
CA ASP A 219 -8.54 2.55 -9.36
C ASP A 219 -9.90 2.59 -10.04
N ALA A 220 -10.98 2.48 -9.28
CA ALA A 220 -12.34 2.44 -9.83
C ALA A 220 -13.34 3.21 -8.96
N HIS A 221 -14.48 3.56 -9.56
CA HIS A 221 -15.63 4.18 -8.87
C HIS A 221 -15.26 5.44 -8.07
N ALA A 222 -14.25 6.19 -8.51
CA ALA A 222 -13.69 7.35 -7.80
C ALA A 222 -13.36 7.05 -6.32
N GLY A 223 -12.95 5.83 -6.01
CA GLY A 223 -12.62 5.41 -4.64
C GLY A 223 -13.83 5.08 -3.76
N ALA A 224 -15.07 5.21 -4.25
CA ALA A 224 -16.25 4.95 -3.46
C ALA A 224 -16.41 3.46 -3.13
N SER A 225 -16.76 3.17 -1.88
CA SER A 225 -17.03 1.79 -1.45
C SER A 225 -18.30 1.23 -2.07
N GLN A 226 -18.28 -0.06 -2.39
CA GLN A 226 -19.41 -0.81 -2.92
C GLN A 226 -19.74 -1.98 -2.01
N GLU A 227 -21.00 -2.17 -1.71
CA GLU A 227 -21.45 -3.33 -0.94
C GLU A 227 -21.44 -4.57 -1.83
N LEU A 228 -20.83 -5.65 -1.33
CA LEU A 228 -20.77 -6.94 -1.99
C LEU A 228 -21.80 -7.90 -1.41
N ALA A 229 -22.50 -8.62 -2.29
CA ALA A 229 -23.26 -9.80 -1.89
C ALA A 229 -22.30 -10.90 -1.43
N PHE A 230 -22.65 -11.60 -0.35
CA PHE A 230 -21.84 -12.69 0.19
C PHE A 230 -22.71 -13.78 0.80
N GLU A 231 -22.14 -14.97 0.87
CA GLU A 231 -22.71 -16.08 1.64
C GLU A 231 -21.78 -16.38 2.82
N GLN A 232 -22.35 -16.68 3.99
CA GLN A 232 -21.57 -17.09 5.15
C GLN A 232 -21.93 -18.52 5.56
N LYS A 233 -20.91 -19.38 5.58
CA LYS A 233 -21.03 -20.78 5.99
C LYS A 233 -19.73 -21.28 6.61
N ASP A 234 -19.83 -22.14 7.63
CA ASP A 234 -18.71 -22.87 8.23
C ASP A 234 -17.50 -21.97 8.61
N GLY A 235 -17.78 -20.81 9.24
CA GLY A 235 -16.72 -19.90 9.67
C GLY A 235 -16.02 -19.14 8.53
N ALA A 236 -16.60 -19.08 7.35
CA ALA A 236 -16.09 -18.34 6.21
C ALA A 236 -17.18 -17.56 5.48
N ILE A 237 -16.78 -16.52 4.77
CA ILE A 237 -17.62 -15.83 3.78
C ILE A 237 -17.10 -16.11 2.37
N THR A 238 -18.02 -16.17 1.41
CA THR A 238 -17.73 -16.26 -0.02
C THR A 238 -18.37 -15.10 -0.74
N PHE A 239 -17.60 -14.42 -1.60
CA PHE A 239 -18.03 -13.25 -2.39
C PHE A 239 -17.26 -13.19 -3.72
N THR A 240 -17.72 -12.33 -4.64
CA THR A 240 -17.07 -12.17 -5.96
C THR A 240 -16.89 -10.71 -6.31
#